data_ab027314edcd33e199b7dc303b21a1d6
#
_entry.id   ab027314edcd33e199b7dc303b21a1d6
#
_cell.length_a   1.000
_cell.length_b   1.000
_cell.length_c   1.000
_cell.angle_alpha   90.00
_cell.angle_beta   90.00
_cell.angle_gamma   90.00
#
_symmetry.space_group_name_H-M   'P 1'
#
loop_
_entity.id
_entity.type
_entity.pdbx_description
1 polymer ?
#
loop_
_entity_poly.entity_id
_entity_poly.type
_entity_poly.pdbx_seq_one_letter_code
_entity_poly.pdbx_strand_id
1 'polypeptide(L)'
;MAILMTTRMTARLALTLTKSSLWHRRRILLLVTLTLTLSVSLLLGIQYVRSEIRQSFTNTISNTDLIIGARSGQLNLLLYSVFHIGDATNNLSWQSYQALKDDERLSWLIPISLGDSYNGHRVVATTGAMFEHFRYGRSQPLALQRGHWFNDLFEVVLGADVARAFNHSVGDQLIMGHGGGSVSFARHDSTPFTVAGVLDATGTPVDQAVYISLNSMEAMHVGWESGVGIPGRTLTLEQAKQRNFTPSNITAAFAGVERKVLTFHIQRDINTYGKEPLTAILPGVALSELWRLLGQFEKALLGITGFVVVVCLISLATVLLTLQAQRSAEIAILRATGASAGLIASLYLLESLAIALLACVLALALGAAGIAAVSPWLQANYGVLLTLRPLNQVEWVLLAAVPVAALVIGLVPALSAWRRGRRPGWQVLDDV
;
A
#
# COMPACT_ATOMS: atom_id res chain seq x y z
N MET A 1 46.60 -28.81 13.93
CA MET A 1 46.12 -29.37 12.65
C MET A 1 45.14 -30.53 12.85
N ALA A 2 45.36 -31.49 13.73
CA ALA A 2 44.45 -32.63 14.01
C ALA A 2 43.06 -32.18 14.53
N ILE A 3 42.98 -31.22 15.45
CA ILE A 3 41.70 -30.71 16.02
C ILE A 3 40.81 -30.03 14.95
N LEU A 4 41.39 -29.32 14.00
CA LEU A 4 40.66 -28.69 12.88
C LEU A 4 40.20 -29.73 11.84
N MET A 5 40.89 -30.82 11.66
CA MET A 5 40.49 -31.95 10.80
C MET A 5 39.32 -32.74 11.42
N THR A 6 39.34 -32.99 12.71
CA THR A 6 38.26 -33.69 13.42
C THR A 6 36.97 -32.87 13.46
N THR A 7 37.05 -31.56 13.68
CA THR A 7 35.87 -30.66 13.64
C THR A 7 35.26 -30.54 12.24
N ARG A 8 36.05 -30.51 11.18
CA ARG A 8 35.54 -30.51 9.80
C ARG A 8 34.89 -31.85 9.41
N MET A 9 35.44 -32.96 9.88
CA MET A 9 34.88 -34.28 9.61
C MET A 9 33.57 -34.51 10.36
N THR A 10 33.47 -34.07 11.61
CA THR A 10 32.21 -34.12 12.39
C THR A 10 31.12 -33.22 11.82
N ALA A 11 31.46 -32.03 11.32
CA ALA A 11 30.50 -31.12 10.67
C ALA A 11 29.96 -31.71 9.36
N ARG A 12 30.80 -32.31 8.51
CA ARG A 12 30.35 -32.99 7.28
C ARG A 12 29.45 -34.19 7.60
N LEU A 13 29.78 -34.97 8.60
CA LEU A 13 28.99 -36.11 9.06
C LEU A 13 27.62 -35.65 9.57
N ALA A 14 27.57 -34.57 10.36
CA ALA A 14 26.34 -33.98 10.83
C ALA A 14 25.44 -33.52 9.66
N LEU A 15 25.99 -32.83 8.66
CA LEU A 15 25.23 -32.37 7.49
C LEU A 15 24.67 -33.54 6.65
N THR A 16 25.46 -34.61 6.43
CA THR A 16 24.99 -35.78 5.68
C THR A 16 23.89 -36.53 6.41
N LEU A 17 24.04 -36.72 7.73
CA LEU A 17 23.01 -37.33 8.57
C LEU A 17 21.73 -36.49 8.63
N THR A 18 21.83 -35.17 8.76
CA THR A 18 20.66 -34.27 8.71
C THR A 18 19.93 -34.38 7.36
N LYS A 19 20.66 -34.37 6.24
CA LYS A 19 20.07 -34.52 4.90
C LYS A 19 19.32 -35.84 4.74
N SER A 20 19.93 -36.97 5.17
CA SER A 20 19.29 -38.29 5.12
C SER A 20 18.04 -38.36 6.01
N SER A 21 18.12 -37.80 7.22
CA SER A 21 17.02 -37.72 8.17
C SER A 21 15.82 -36.94 7.60
N LEU A 22 16.07 -35.74 7.04
CA LEU A 22 15.04 -34.90 6.41
C LEU A 22 14.36 -35.64 5.24
N TRP A 23 15.10 -36.38 4.44
CA TRP A 23 14.54 -37.08 3.28
C TRP A 23 13.62 -38.26 3.67
N HIS A 24 13.96 -39.05 4.66
CA HIS A 24 13.13 -40.17 5.13
C HIS A 24 11.79 -39.72 5.71
N ARG A 25 11.71 -38.51 6.30
CA ARG A 25 10.53 -37.97 7.00
C ARG A 25 9.86 -36.83 6.28
N ARG A 26 10.16 -36.69 4.99
CA ARG A 26 9.74 -35.57 4.15
C ARG A 26 8.25 -35.21 4.27
N ARG A 27 7.34 -36.18 4.48
CA ARG A 27 5.89 -35.90 4.55
C ARG A 27 5.51 -35.04 5.77
N ILE A 28 6.00 -35.38 6.94
CA ILE A 28 5.72 -34.66 8.19
C ILE A 28 6.44 -33.30 8.18
N LEU A 29 7.71 -33.32 7.80
CA LEU A 29 8.52 -32.09 7.75
C LEU A 29 8.00 -31.13 6.67
N LEU A 30 7.44 -31.63 5.58
CA LEU A 30 6.82 -30.81 4.54
C LEU A 30 5.60 -30.06 5.09
N LEU A 31 4.74 -30.69 5.88
CA LEU A 31 3.59 -30.02 6.51
C LEU A 31 4.05 -28.92 7.47
N VAL A 32 5.05 -29.19 8.31
CA VAL A 32 5.60 -28.20 9.23
C VAL A 32 6.26 -27.04 8.46
N THR A 33 7.03 -27.36 7.42
CA THR A 33 7.65 -26.34 6.56
C THR A 33 6.57 -25.50 5.87
N LEU A 34 5.51 -26.12 5.37
CA LEU A 34 4.40 -25.42 4.71
C LEU A 34 3.68 -24.46 5.68
N THR A 35 3.35 -24.91 6.89
CA THR A 35 2.69 -24.04 7.89
C THR A 35 3.59 -22.88 8.27
N LEU A 36 4.88 -23.10 8.47
CA LEU A 36 5.85 -22.04 8.77
C LEU A 36 6.01 -21.09 7.57
N THR A 37 6.07 -21.63 6.34
CA THR A 37 6.12 -20.83 5.10
C THR A 37 4.93 -19.90 5.00
N LEU A 38 3.71 -20.40 5.18
CA LEU A 38 2.49 -19.59 5.12
C LEU A 38 2.47 -18.51 6.19
N SER A 39 2.92 -18.83 7.41
CA SER A 39 3.00 -17.88 8.53
C SER A 39 4.02 -16.76 8.27
N VAL A 40 5.19 -17.12 7.75
CA VAL A 40 6.24 -16.14 7.39
C VAL A 40 5.80 -15.31 6.18
N SER A 41 5.15 -15.92 5.18
CA SER A 41 4.57 -15.18 4.04
C SER A 41 3.52 -14.17 4.49
N LEU A 42 2.64 -14.54 5.43
CA LEU A 42 1.64 -13.63 5.98
C LEU A 42 2.31 -12.46 6.72
N LEU A 43 3.33 -12.73 7.54
CA LEU A 43 4.08 -11.72 8.26
C LEU A 43 4.75 -10.71 7.32
N LEU A 44 5.46 -11.21 6.31
CA LEU A 44 6.13 -10.38 5.31
C LEU A 44 5.11 -9.66 4.41
N GLY A 45 4.02 -10.33 4.03
CA GLY A 45 2.96 -9.76 3.22
C GLY A 45 2.27 -8.57 3.88
N ILE A 46 1.90 -8.68 5.16
CA ILE A 46 1.33 -7.56 5.93
C ILE A 46 2.31 -6.38 5.98
N GLN A 47 3.59 -6.65 6.27
CA GLN A 47 4.61 -5.60 6.34
C GLN A 47 4.87 -4.96 4.97
N TYR A 48 4.86 -5.75 3.89
CA TYR A 48 5.04 -5.28 2.53
C TYR A 48 3.87 -4.37 2.11
N VAL A 49 2.62 -4.84 2.23
CA VAL A 49 1.41 -4.06 1.89
C VAL A 49 1.36 -2.76 2.68
N ARG A 50 1.65 -2.81 3.98
CA ARG A 50 1.75 -1.62 4.83
C ARG A 50 2.76 -0.60 4.29
N SER A 51 3.95 -1.03 3.92
CA SER A 51 4.99 -0.12 3.45
C SER A 51 4.66 0.48 2.09
N GLU A 52 4.04 -0.30 1.18
CA GLU A 52 3.61 0.17 -0.13
C GLU A 52 2.48 1.20 -0.02
N ILE A 53 1.43 0.89 0.76
CA ILE A 53 0.34 1.83 1.01
C ILE A 53 0.89 3.13 1.59
N ARG A 54 1.73 3.04 2.62
CA ARG A 54 2.31 4.24 3.24
C ARG A 54 3.14 5.05 2.25
N GLN A 55 3.93 4.40 1.42
CA GLN A 55 4.76 5.06 0.41
C GLN A 55 3.90 5.70 -0.69
N SER A 56 2.88 5.00 -1.19
CA SER A 56 1.94 5.52 -2.18
C SER A 56 1.24 6.78 -1.67
N PHE A 57 0.69 6.74 -0.45
CA PHE A 57 0.04 7.91 0.16
C PHE A 57 1.01 9.09 0.37
N THR A 58 2.23 8.82 0.82
CA THR A 58 3.23 9.88 1.03
C THR A 58 3.70 10.48 -0.30
N ASN A 59 3.70 9.69 -1.36
CA ASN A 59 4.10 10.11 -2.70
C ASN A 59 2.98 10.83 -3.46
N THR A 60 1.73 10.75 -3.01
CA THR A 60 0.58 11.30 -3.77
C THR A 60 0.67 12.80 -3.93
N ILE A 61 1.11 13.52 -2.91
CA ILE A 61 1.18 14.97 -2.94
C ILE A 61 2.54 15.44 -2.39
N SER A 62 3.32 16.03 -3.25
CA SER A 62 4.59 16.64 -2.90
C SER A 62 4.59 18.11 -3.31
N ASN A 63 5.37 18.93 -2.63
CA ASN A 63 5.48 20.37 -2.91
C ASN A 63 4.19 21.20 -2.69
N THR A 64 3.13 20.62 -2.11
CA THR A 64 1.94 21.36 -1.66
C THR A 64 2.08 21.64 -0.18
N ASP A 65 2.05 22.93 0.19
CA ASP A 65 2.25 23.36 1.56
C ASP A 65 0.96 23.34 2.38
N LEU A 66 -0.13 23.77 1.75
CA LEU A 66 -1.45 23.83 2.36
C LEU A 66 -2.53 23.26 1.43
N ILE A 67 -3.52 22.62 2.03
CA ILE A 67 -4.79 22.32 1.39
C ILE A 67 -5.86 23.13 2.12
N ILE A 68 -6.65 23.86 1.38
CA ILE A 68 -7.65 24.81 1.89
C ILE A 68 -9.02 24.33 1.44
N GLY A 69 -9.99 24.35 2.32
CA GLY A 69 -11.41 24.03 2.01
C GLY A 69 -12.36 24.66 3.01
N ALA A 70 -13.65 24.39 2.85
CA ALA A 70 -14.63 24.77 3.85
C ALA A 70 -14.34 24.07 5.18
N ARG A 71 -14.80 24.65 6.31
CA ARG A 71 -14.53 24.11 7.64
C ARG A 71 -14.97 22.66 7.78
N SER A 72 -13.97 21.78 7.92
CA SER A 72 -14.15 20.33 8.09
C SER A 72 -12.99 19.73 8.90
N GLY A 73 -13.04 18.43 9.18
CA GLY A 73 -11.92 17.72 9.80
C GLY A 73 -10.72 17.66 8.86
N GLN A 74 -9.50 17.79 9.41
CA GLN A 74 -8.25 17.78 8.63
C GLN A 74 -8.13 16.53 7.76
N LEU A 75 -8.44 15.37 8.34
CA LEU A 75 -8.40 14.11 7.63
C LEU A 75 -9.45 14.04 6.52
N ASN A 76 -10.67 14.53 6.76
CA ASN A 76 -11.72 14.55 5.77
C ASN A 76 -11.33 15.41 4.56
N LEU A 77 -10.81 16.64 4.82
CA LEU A 77 -10.32 17.53 3.76
C LEU A 77 -9.22 16.87 2.91
N LEU A 78 -8.26 16.19 3.56
CA LEU A 78 -7.22 15.44 2.86
C LEU A 78 -7.80 14.30 2.01
N LEU A 79 -8.72 13.50 2.57
CA LEU A 79 -9.27 12.32 1.90
C LEU A 79 -10.05 12.67 0.66
N TYR A 80 -10.97 13.63 0.72
CA TYR A 80 -11.75 13.95 -0.47
C TYR A 80 -10.96 14.75 -1.51
N SER A 81 -10.10 15.69 -1.10
CA SER A 81 -9.41 16.57 -2.05
C SER A 81 -8.24 15.92 -2.77
N VAL A 82 -7.51 15.00 -2.12
CA VAL A 82 -6.30 14.36 -2.66
C VAL A 82 -6.54 12.92 -3.08
N PHE A 83 -7.27 12.17 -2.25
CA PHE A 83 -7.49 10.73 -2.48
C PHE A 83 -8.84 10.44 -3.15
N HIS A 84 -9.66 11.46 -3.34
CA HIS A 84 -11.01 11.37 -3.92
C HIS A 84 -11.93 10.39 -3.16
N ILE A 85 -11.68 10.20 -1.85
CA ILE A 85 -12.43 9.32 -0.95
C ILE A 85 -13.41 10.14 -0.13
N GLY A 86 -14.70 9.83 -0.23
CA GLY A 86 -15.78 10.57 0.44
C GLY A 86 -16.14 11.85 -0.31
N ASP A 87 -16.98 12.66 0.32
CA ASP A 87 -17.51 13.90 -0.26
C ASP A 87 -17.27 15.09 0.68
N ALA A 88 -17.14 16.27 0.10
CA ALA A 88 -17.09 17.50 0.87
C ALA A 88 -18.48 17.80 1.45
N THR A 89 -18.54 18.14 2.73
CA THR A 89 -19.79 18.53 3.40
C THR A 89 -20.22 19.96 3.02
N ASN A 90 -19.26 20.82 2.73
CA ASN A 90 -19.44 22.19 2.29
C ASN A 90 -18.35 22.57 1.28
N ASN A 91 -18.63 23.58 0.49
CA ASN A 91 -17.72 24.13 -0.51
C ASN A 91 -17.15 25.48 -0.06
N LEU A 92 -16.02 25.85 -0.63
CA LEU A 92 -15.36 27.15 -0.51
C LEU A 92 -15.94 28.10 -1.58
N SER A 93 -16.39 29.29 -1.18
CA SER A 93 -16.93 30.25 -2.14
C SER A 93 -15.85 30.74 -3.10
N TRP A 94 -16.25 31.02 -4.34
CA TRP A 94 -15.34 31.58 -5.34
C TRP A 94 -14.76 32.93 -4.92
N GLN A 95 -15.55 33.72 -4.17
CA GLN A 95 -15.08 35.01 -3.63
C GLN A 95 -13.94 34.84 -2.65
N SER A 96 -14.06 33.88 -1.74
CA SER A 96 -12.98 33.55 -0.79
C SER A 96 -11.75 32.97 -1.49
N TYR A 97 -11.94 32.12 -2.52
CA TYR A 97 -10.84 31.63 -3.35
C TYR A 97 -10.09 32.78 -4.03
N GLN A 98 -10.81 33.76 -4.63
CA GLN A 98 -10.16 34.91 -5.26
C GLN A 98 -9.38 35.74 -4.25
N ALA A 99 -9.94 35.99 -3.07
CA ALA A 99 -9.24 36.72 -2.01
C ALA A 99 -7.97 36.00 -1.54
N LEU A 100 -7.96 34.67 -1.53
CA LEU A 100 -6.78 33.88 -1.22
C LEU A 100 -5.76 33.90 -2.37
N LYS A 101 -6.23 33.92 -3.62
CA LYS A 101 -5.37 33.99 -4.81
C LYS A 101 -4.60 35.29 -4.87
N ASP A 102 -5.18 36.38 -4.38
CA ASP A 102 -4.56 37.71 -4.33
C ASP A 102 -3.57 37.88 -3.14
N ASP A 103 -3.42 36.84 -2.31
CA ASP A 103 -2.45 36.87 -1.19
C ASP A 103 -1.02 36.62 -1.70
N GLU A 104 -0.19 37.65 -1.69
CA GLU A 104 1.21 37.60 -2.16
C GLU A 104 2.10 36.61 -1.41
N ARG A 105 1.65 36.08 -0.26
CA ARG A 105 2.37 35.05 0.50
C ARG A 105 2.24 33.66 -0.12
N LEU A 106 1.25 33.46 -1.01
CA LEU A 106 1.04 32.25 -1.78
C LEU A 106 1.72 32.35 -3.13
N SER A 107 2.59 31.41 -3.45
CA SER A 107 3.28 31.37 -4.75
C SER A 107 2.34 30.85 -5.86
N TRP A 108 1.41 29.99 -5.52
CA TRP A 108 0.40 29.46 -6.42
C TRP A 108 -0.81 28.93 -5.63
N LEU A 109 -1.95 28.90 -6.28
CA LEU A 109 -3.21 28.37 -5.74
C LEU A 109 -3.97 27.63 -6.84
N ILE A 110 -4.21 26.33 -6.65
CA ILE A 110 -4.90 25.45 -7.61
C ILE A 110 -6.29 25.15 -7.08
N PRO A 111 -7.35 25.59 -7.75
CA PRO A 111 -8.72 25.25 -7.37
C PRO A 111 -9.06 23.82 -7.78
N ILE A 112 -9.80 23.13 -6.94
CA ILE A 112 -10.30 21.77 -7.16
C ILE A 112 -11.80 21.77 -6.90
N SER A 113 -12.59 21.36 -7.88
CA SER A 113 -14.01 21.12 -7.73
C SER A 113 -14.34 19.66 -8.05
N LEU A 114 -15.02 19.00 -7.13
CA LEU A 114 -15.43 17.61 -7.22
C LEU A 114 -16.97 17.56 -7.24
N GLY A 115 -17.53 16.76 -8.12
CA GLY A 115 -19.01 16.70 -8.18
C GLY A 115 -19.53 15.48 -8.90
N ASP A 116 -18.99 15.20 -10.06
CA ASP A 116 -19.46 14.18 -10.98
C ASP A 116 -18.53 12.97 -11.05
N SER A 117 -18.94 11.96 -11.80
CA SER A 117 -18.14 10.78 -12.00
C SER A 117 -18.25 10.26 -13.45
N TYR A 118 -17.23 9.53 -13.85
CA TYR A 118 -17.22 8.73 -15.06
C TYR A 118 -17.04 7.26 -14.72
N ASN A 119 -18.09 6.46 -14.85
CA ASN A 119 -18.07 5.03 -14.52
C ASN A 119 -17.45 4.72 -13.13
N GLY A 120 -17.75 5.54 -12.11
CA GLY A 120 -17.23 5.40 -10.76
C GLY A 120 -15.88 6.10 -10.49
N HIS A 121 -15.25 6.66 -11.52
CA HIS A 121 -14.06 7.50 -11.38
C HIS A 121 -14.44 8.95 -11.16
N ARG A 122 -13.80 9.63 -10.20
CA ARG A 122 -14.12 11.02 -9.89
C ARG A 122 -13.75 11.97 -11.03
N VAL A 123 -14.64 12.88 -11.32
CA VAL A 123 -14.36 14.05 -12.17
C VAL A 123 -13.80 15.15 -11.28
N VAL A 124 -12.63 15.63 -11.65
CA VAL A 124 -11.89 16.70 -10.98
C VAL A 124 -11.84 17.90 -11.90
N ALA A 125 -12.61 18.93 -11.58
CA ALA A 125 -12.50 20.18 -12.30
C ALA A 125 -11.44 21.07 -11.67
N THR A 126 -10.55 21.61 -12.51
CA THR A 126 -9.41 22.42 -12.09
C THR A 126 -8.97 23.40 -13.18
N THR A 127 -7.81 24.02 -13.01
CA THR A 127 -7.21 24.92 -14.00
C THR A 127 -5.87 24.39 -14.50
N GLY A 128 -5.30 25.02 -15.53
CA GLY A 128 -3.95 24.68 -16.04
C GLY A 128 -2.87 24.72 -14.96
N ALA A 129 -3.06 25.52 -13.90
CA ALA A 129 -2.15 25.56 -12.74
C ALA A 129 -1.94 24.19 -12.07
N MET A 130 -2.89 23.26 -12.20
CA MET A 130 -2.74 21.87 -11.74
C MET A 130 -1.56 21.18 -12.43
N PHE A 131 -1.45 21.32 -13.73
CA PHE A 131 -0.39 20.69 -14.52
C PHE A 131 0.96 21.40 -14.38
N GLU A 132 0.93 22.69 -14.07
CA GLU A 132 2.14 23.50 -13.88
C GLU A 132 2.76 23.29 -12.50
N HIS A 133 1.98 23.22 -11.43
CA HIS A 133 2.47 23.30 -10.06
C HIS A 133 2.31 22.00 -9.26
N PHE A 134 1.31 21.17 -9.56
CA PHE A 134 1.15 19.91 -8.83
C PHE A 134 2.34 18.98 -9.06
N ARG A 135 2.80 18.38 -7.98
CA ARG A 135 3.95 17.45 -7.99
C ARG A 135 3.62 16.20 -7.17
N TYR A 136 4.12 15.06 -7.64
CA TYR A 136 3.99 13.79 -6.94
C TYR A 136 5.36 13.12 -6.77
N GLY A 137 5.43 12.06 -5.97
CA GLY A 137 6.67 11.33 -5.71
C GLY A 137 7.77 12.22 -5.18
N ARG A 138 8.93 12.19 -5.83
CA ARG A 138 10.06 13.05 -5.53
C ARG A 138 10.00 14.36 -6.34
N SER A 139 8.90 15.10 -6.18
CA SER A 139 8.64 16.38 -6.88
C SER A 139 8.57 16.25 -8.41
N GLN A 140 8.03 15.14 -8.92
CA GLN A 140 7.86 14.94 -10.35
C GLN A 140 6.63 15.71 -10.85
N PRO A 141 6.71 16.40 -12.01
CA PRO A 141 5.56 17.04 -12.62
C PRO A 141 4.63 16.02 -13.26
N LEU A 142 3.35 16.40 -13.40
CA LEU A 142 2.44 15.65 -14.26
C LEU A 142 2.91 15.73 -15.71
N ALA A 143 2.90 14.59 -16.39
CA ALA A 143 3.25 14.48 -17.81
C ALA A 143 2.13 13.81 -18.60
N LEU A 144 2.02 14.14 -19.87
CA LEU A 144 1.09 13.50 -20.79
C LEU A 144 1.79 12.35 -21.51
N GLN A 145 1.14 11.20 -21.54
CA GLN A 145 1.53 10.08 -22.39
C GLN A 145 1.18 10.36 -23.85
N ARG A 146 0.01 10.99 -24.08
CA ARG A 146 -0.53 11.34 -25.41
C ARG A 146 -1.42 12.56 -25.33
N GLY A 147 -1.54 13.31 -26.42
CA GLY A 147 -2.43 14.44 -26.57
C GLY A 147 -1.90 15.73 -25.98
N HIS A 148 -2.78 16.58 -25.50
CA HIS A 148 -2.49 17.88 -24.90
C HIS A 148 -3.35 18.13 -23.65
N TRP A 149 -2.98 19.13 -22.84
CA TRP A 149 -3.80 19.60 -21.74
C TRP A 149 -5.11 20.19 -22.28
N PHE A 150 -6.19 20.12 -21.48
CA PHE A 150 -7.44 20.73 -21.88
C PHE A 150 -7.27 22.26 -22.02
N ASN A 151 -7.69 22.81 -23.15
CA ASN A 151 -7.67 24.25 -23.45
C ASN A 151 -9.08 24.77 -23.76
N ASP A 152 -9.94 23.93 -24.31
CA ASP A 152 -11.32 24.27 -24.69
C ASP A 152 -12.36 23.70 -23.72
N LEU A 153 -13.59 24.21 -23.84
CA LEU A 153 -14.75 23.67 -23.13
C LEU A 153 -15.03 22.23 -23.61
N PHE A 154 -15.39 21.36 -22.64
CA PHE A 154 -15.69 19.94 -22.87
C PHE A 154 -14.52 19.11 -23.39
N GLU A 155 -13.31 19.58 -23.16
CA GLU A 155 -12.12 18.74 -23.25
C GLU A 155 -11.83 18.10 -21.92
N VAL A 156 -11.30 16.86 -21.97
CA VAL A 156 -10.98 16.05 -20.80
C VAL A 156 -9.60 15.44 -20.91
N VAL A 157 -8.87 15.42 -19.81
CA VAL A 157 -7.61 14.70 -19.66
C VAL A 157 -7.86 13.51 -18.73
N LEU A 158 -7.52 12.32 -19.17
CA LEU A 158 -7.73 11.09 -18.41
C LEU A 158 -6.50 10.72 -17.60
N GLY A 159 -6.71 10.26 -16.37
CA GLY A 159 -5.70 9.52 -15.65
C GLY A 159 -5.36 8.20 -16.36
N ALA A 160 -4.13 7.73 -16.19
CA ALA A 160 -3.61 6.57 -16.91
C ALA A 160 -4.45 5.29 -16.70
N ASP A 161 -4.97 5.07 -15.48
CA ASP A 161 -5.77 3.89 -15.17
C ASP A 161 -7.17 3.97 -15.78
N VAL A 162 -7.78 5.17 -15.80
CA VAL A 162 -9.08 5.40 -16.45
C VAL A 162 -8.98 5.11 -17.94
N ALA A 163 -7.97 5.67 -18.61
CA ALA A 163 -7.75 5.45 -20.03
C ALA A 163 -7.56 3.96 -20.36
N ARG A 164 -6.82 3.25 -19.51
CA ARG A 164 -6.55 1.81 -19.68
C ARG A 164 -7.79 0.96 -19.40
N ALA A 165 -8.51 1.23 -18.31
CA ALA A 165 -9.68 0.45 -17.90
C ALA A 165 -10.80 0.45 -18.94
N PHE A 166 -10.98 1.56 -19.64
CA PHE A 166 -12.03 1.71 -20.65
C PHE A 166 -11.50 1.73 -22.09
N ASN A 167 -10.19 1.49 -22.27
CA ASN A 167 -9.51 1.48 -23.56
C ASN A 167 -9.72 2.78 -24.38
N HIS A 168 -9.65 3.95 -23.68
CA HIS A 168 -9.83 5.25 -24.30
C HIS A 168 -8.56 5.77 -24.96
N SER A 169 -8.77 6.48 -26.06
CA SER A 169 -7.74 7.16 -26.83
C SER A 169 -8.10 8.65 -26.98
N VAL A 170 -7.09 9.45 -27.34
CA VAL A 170 -7.31 10.87 -27.69
C VAL A 170 -8.29 10.95 -28.86
N GLY A 171 -9.29 11.82 -28.71
CA GLY A 171 -10.39 12.01 -29.68
C GLY A 171 -11.68 11.26 -29.34
N ASP A 172 -11.65 10.29 -28.40
CA ASP A 172 -12.85 9.59 -27.95
C ASP A 172 -13.81 10.54 -27.21
N GLN A 173 -15.09 10.21 -27.24
CA GLN A 173 -16.12 10.97 -26.52
C GLN A 173 -16.56 10.25 -25.25
N LEU A 174 -16.72 11.03 -24.18
CA LEU A 174 -17.15 10.58 -22.86
C LEU A 174 -18.41 11.32 -22.43
N ILE A 175 -19.31 10.62 -21.74
CA ILE A 175 -20.48 11.22 -21.11
C ILE A 175 -20.32 11.11 -19.59
N MET A 176 -20.30 12.24 -18.90
CA MET A 176 -20.20 12.29 -17.44
C MET A 176 -21.53 11.94 -16.80
N GLY A 177 -21.48 11.31 -15.64
CA GLY A 177 -22.63 11.01 -14.83
C GLY A 177 -22.71 11.92 -13.60
N HIS A 178 -23.91 12.37 -13.27
CA HIS A 178 -24.13 13.22 -12.10
C HIS A 178 -23.95 12.44 -10.79
N GLY A 179 -23.15 12.99 -9.88
CA GLY A 179 -22.85 12.39 -8.59
C GLY A 179 -21.60 11.49 -8.55
N GLY A 180 -21.15 11.15 -7.35
CA GLY A 180 -19.86 10.49 -7.10
C GLY A 180 -19.88 8.96 -7.14
N GLY A 181 -20.97 8.30 -7.51
CA GLY A 181 -21.14 6.86 -7.46
C GLY A 181 -20.76 6.10 -8.74
N SER A 182 -20.61 4.78 -8.62
CA SER A 182 -20.40 3.88 -9.77
C SER A 182 -21.69 3.72 -10.62
N VAL A 183 -22.84 4.03 -10.04
CA VAL A 183 -24.13 4.03 -10.73
C VAL A 183 -24.65 5.46 -10.72
N SER A 184 -24.68 6.09 -11.88
CA SER A 184 -25.27 7.41 -12.05
C SER A 184 -26.68 7.26 -12.60
N PHE A 185 -27.67 7.84 -11.92
CA PHE A 185 -29.07 7.85 -12.36
C PHE A 185 -29.35 8.97 -13.38
N ALA A 186 -28.45 9.92 -13.52
CA ALA A 186 -28.57 11.04 -14.44
C ALA A 186 -27.24 11.26 -15.18
N ARG A 187 -27.32 11.38 -16.51
CA ARG A 187 -26.15 11.54 -17.39
C ARG A 187 -26.26 12.85 -18.15
N HIS A 188 -25.11 13.49 -18.36
CA HIS A 188 -25.01 14.74 -19.12
C HIS A 188 -24.90 14.44 -20.63
N ASP A 189 -25.89 13.72 -21.19
CA ASP A 189 -25.88 13.28 -22.59
C ASP A 189 -25.85 14.45 -23.62
N SER A 190 -26.29 15.66 -23.22
CA SER A 190 -26.25 16.84 -24.06
C SER A 190 -24.88 17.50 -24.22
N THR A 191 -23.90 17.12 -23.38
CA THR A 191 -22.56 17.71 -23.33
C THR A 191 -21.49 16.65 -23.31
N PRO A 192 -21.26 15.93 -24.41
CA PRO A 192 -20.17 14.95 -24.46
C PRO A 192 -18.81 15.65 -24.38
N PHE A 193 -17.89 15.06 -23.63
CA PHE A 193 -16.51 15.51 -23.51
C PHE A 193 -15.62 14.77 -24.49
N THR A 194 -14.67 15.47 -25.09
CA THR A 194 -13.67 14.87 -25.98
C THR A 194 -12.36 14.66 -25.23
N VAL A 195 -11.77 13.48 -25.32
CA VAL A 195 -10.46 13.17 -24.71
C VAL A 195 -9.38 13.97 -25.44
N ALA A 196 -8.84 15.00 -24.78
CA ALA A 196 -7.74 15.83 -25.26
C ALA A 196 -6.38 15.20 -24.95
N GLY A 197 -6.26 14.49 -23.83
CA GLY A 197 -5.01 13.88 -23.43
C GLY A 197 -5.17 12.74 -22.43
N VAL A 198 -4.10 11.96 -22.29
CA VAL A 198 -3.96 10.88 -21.31
C VAL A 198 -2.67 11.11 -20.53
N LEU A 199 -2.76 11.09 -19.20
CA LEU A 199 -1.61 11.23 -18.31
C LEU A 199 -0.69 10.00 -18.35
N ASP A 200 0.60 10.23 -18.12
CA ASP A 200 1.51 9.16 -17.74
C ASP A 200 1.12 8.59 -16.37
N ALA A 201 1.38 7.30 -16.18
CA ALA A 201 1.09 6.63 -14.91
C ALA A 201 1.96 7.18 -13.78
N THR A 202 1.30 7.68 -12.72
CA THR A 202 1.95 8.27 -11.56
C THR A 202 2.05 7.30 -10.36
N GLY A 203 1.23 6.24 -10.35
CA GLY A 203 1.06 5.35 -9.19
C GLY A 203 0.35 6.03 -8.01
N THR A 204 -0.41 7.08 -8.27
CA THR A 204 -1.15 7.86 -7.27
C THR A 204 -2.64 7.94 -7.65
N PRO A 205 -3.54 8.44 -6.79
CA PRO A 205 -4.95 8.63 -7.12
C PRO A 205 -5.22 9.49 -8.36
N VAL A 206 -4.23 10.27 -8.80
CA VAL A 206 -4.28 11.03 -10.05
C VAL A 206 -4.60 10.13 -11.25
N ASP A 207 -4.09 8.91 -11.25
CA ASP A 207 -4.30 7.95 -12.35
C ASP A 207 -5.75 7.47 -12.48
N GLN A 208 -6.53 7.60 -11.40
CA GLN A 208 -7.92 7.15 -11.32
C GLN A 208 -8.94 8.27 -11.48
N ALA A 209 -8.52 9.49 -11.78
CA ALA A 209 -9.39 10.63 -11.92
C ALA A 209 -9.53 11.07 -13.39
N VAL A 210 -10.57 11.84 -13.63
CA VAL A 210 -10.90 12.45 -14.93
C VAL A 210 -10.82 13.96 -14.75
N TYR A 211 -9.94 14.63 -15.48
CA TYR A 211 -9.65 16.07 -15.32
C TYR A 211 -10.33 16.90 -16.38
N ILE A 212 -11.10 17.89 -15.95
CA ILE A 212 -11.79 18.87 -16.83
C ILE A 212 -11.50 20.30 -16.36
N SER A 213 -11.82 21.28 -17.20
CA SER A 213 -11.75 22.68 -16.78
C SER A 213 -12.92 23.04 -15.84
N LEU A 214 -12.68 23.99 -14.92
CA LEU A 214 -13.77 24.55 -14.08
C LEU A 214 -14.92 25.10 -14.91
N ASN A 215 -14.60 25.74 -16.02
CA ASN A 215 -15.61 26.28 -16.94
C ASN A 215 -16.47 25.17 -17.55
N SER A 216 -15.89 24.02 -17.87
CA SER A 216 -16.63 22.87 -18.39
C SER A 216 -17.55 22.27 -17.32
N MET A 217 -17.11 22.23 -16.06
CA MET A 217 -17.93 21.79 -14.93
C MET A 217 -19.16 22.67 -14.76
N GLU A 218 -18.99 23.99 -14.76
CA GLU A 218 -20.12 24.93 -14.67
C GLU A 218 -21.02 24.85 -15.89
N ALA A 219 -20.44 24.76 -17.10
CA ALA A 219 -21.21 24.71 -18.35
C ALA A 219 -22.11 23.47 -18.43
N MET A 220 -21.64 22.30 -17.99
CA MET A 220 -22.45 21.08 -18.04
C MET A 220 -23.59 21.07 -17.01
N HIS A 221 -23.48 21.88 -15.94
CA HIS A 221 -24.51 21.99 -14.91
C HIS A 221 -25.58 23.05 -15.19
N VAL A 222 -25.47 23.82 -16.27
CA VAL A 222 -26.55 24.75 -16.67
C VAL A 222 -27.81 23.96 -17.02
N GLY A 223 -28.90 24.28 -16.34
CA GLY A 223 -30.15 23.53 -16.46
C GLY A 223 -30.24 22.25 -15.61
N TRP A 224 -29.31 22.09 -14.68
CA TRP A 224 -29.26 20.95 -13.75
C TRP A 224 -29.38 21.36 -12.27
N GLU A 225 -29.86 22.59 -12.01
CA GLU A 225 -29.96 23.16 -10.66
C GLU A 225 -30.80 22.33 -9.69
N SER A 226 -31.70 21.47 -10.23
CA SER A 226 -32.55 20.56 -9.46
C SER A 226 -31.97 19.11 -9.33
N GLY A 227 -30.74 18.87 -9.82
CA GLY A 227 -30.14 17.53 -9.88
C GLY A 227 -30.66 16.66 -11.03
N VAL A 228 -31.54 17.19 -11.87
CA VAL A 228 -32.06 16.55 -13.08
C VAL A 228 -32.04 17.58 -14.22
N GLY A 229 -31.64 17.15 -15.41
CA GLY A 229 -31.60 18.02 -16.59
C GLY A 229 -32.99 18.51 -16.98
N ILE A 230 -33.17 19.83 -17.04
CA ILE A 230 -34.44 20.45 -17.46
C ILE A 230 -34.44 20.51 -18.99
N PRO A 231 -35.38 19.83 -19.68
CA PRO A 231 -35.46 19.86 -21.13
C PRO A 231 -35.56 21.31 -21.67
N GLY A 232 -34.72 21.64 -22.64
CA GLY A 232 -34.67 22.97 -23.26
C GLY A 232 -33.88 24.05 -22.50
N ARG A 233 -33.32 23.74 -21.30
CA ARG A 233 -32.39 24.61 -20.56
C ARG A 233 -30.93 24.16 -20.61
N THR A 234 -30.66 22.90 -20.98
CA THR A 234 -29.30 22.40 -21.19
C THR A 234 -28.65 23.08 -22.40
N LEU A 235 -27.39 23.48 -22.25
CA LEU A 235 -26.65 24.16 -23.31
C LEU A 235 -26.09 23.16 -24.32
N THR A 236 -26.09 23.54 -25.60
CA THR A 236 -25.23 22.83 -26.57
C THR A 236 -23.80 23.35 -26.50
N LEU A 237 -22.84 22.60 -27.07
CA LEU A 237 -21.43 22.99 -27.13
C LEU A 237 -21.26 24.42 -27.72
N GLU A 238 -21.97 24.75 -28.80
CA GLU A 238 -21.87 26.06 -29.47
C GLU A 238 -22.42 27.19 -28.59
N GLN A 239 -23.49 26.94 -27.88
CA GLN A 239 -24.08 27.92 -26.95
C GLN A 239 -23.18 28.13 -25.74
N ALA A 240 -22.56 27.06 -25.26
CA ALA A 240 -21.61 27.10 -24.14
C ALA A 240 -20.35 27.92 -24.50
N LYS A 241 -19.78 27.72 -25.69
CA LYS A 241 -18.60 28.48 -26.16
C LYS A 241 -18.81 29.99 -26.24
N GLN A 242 -20.08 30.46 -26.34
CA GLN A 242 -20.39 31.88 -26.38
C GLN A 242 -20.59 32.51 -24.99
N ARG A 243 -20.53 31.73 -23.92
CA ARG A 243 -20.73 32.19 -22.54
C ARG A 243 -19.48 32.05 -21.72
N ASN A 244 -19.34 32.98 -20.79
CA ASN A 244 -18.25 32.87 -19.78
C ASN A 244 -18.83 32.26 -18.50
N PHE A 245 -18.19 31.22 -18.00
CA PHE A 245 -18.61 30.49 -16.81
C PHE A 245 -17.63 30.79 -15.67
N THR A 246 -18.13 31.38 -14.61
CA THR A 246 -17.37 31.60 -13.39
C THR A 246 -17.94 30.68 -12.33
N PRO A 247 -17.15 29.84 -11.67
CA PRO A 247 -17.62 28.99 -10.57
C PRO A 247 -18.28 29.84 -9.47
N SER A 248 -19.33 29.31 -8.88
CA SER A 248 -19.92 29.90 -7.66
C SER A 248 -19.13 29.47 -6.42
N ASN A 249 -18.63 28.24 -6.42
CA ASN A 249 -17.87 27.65 -5.36
C ASN A 249 -16.92 26.59 -5.91
N ILE A 250 -15.95 26.17 -5.07
CA ILE A 250 -15.03 25.07 -5.32
C ILE A 250 -14.98 24.16 -4.09
N THR A 251 -14.54 22.93 -4.26
CA THR A 251 -14.47 21.96 -3.16
C THR A 251 -13.27 22.20 -2.27
N ALA A 252 -12.12 22.47 -2.85
CA ALA A 252 -10.86 22.73 -2.15
C ALA A 252 -9.89 23.52 -3.03
N ALA A 253 -8.79 23.99 -2.42
CA ALA A 253 -7.66 24.55 -3.16
C ALA A 253 -6.35 24.01 -2.62
N PHE A 254 -5.41 23.69 -3.52
CA PHE A 254 -4.01 23.38 -3.17
C PHE A 254 -3.18 24.63 -3.27
N ALA A 255 -2.30 24.87 -2.31
CA ALA A 255 -1.50 26.08 -2.22
C ALA A 255 -0.01 25.78 -2.02
N GLY A 256 0.82 26.53 -2.73
CA GLY A 256 2.24 26.66 -2.44
C GLY A 256 2.51 27.99 -1.74
N VAL A 257 3.37 27.96 -0.74
CA VAL A 257 3.75 29.13 0.06
C VAL A 257 5.10 29.65 -0.43
N GLU A 258 5.21 30.95 -0.69
CA GLU A 258 6.43 31.60 -1.15
C GLU A 258 7.58 31.40 -0.17
N ARG A 259 7.32 31.58 1.13
CA ARG A 259 8.29 31.36 2.20
C ARG A 259 7.78 30.31 3.17
N LYS A 260 8.42 29.14 3.19
CA LYS A 260 8.02 28.00 4.05
C LYS A 260 7.90 28.36 5.55
N VAL A 261 8.67 29.36 6.02
CA VAL A 261 8.60 29.84 7.40
C VAL A 261 7.23 30.45 7.75
N LEU A 262 6.52 30.99 6.76
CA LEU A 262 5.21 31.61 6.95
C LEU A 262 4.05 30.62 6.93
N THR A 263 4.26 29.36 6.59
CA THR A 263 3.19 28.36 6.40
C THR A 263 2.23 28.28 7.57
N PHE A 264 2.74 28.26 8.82
CA PHE A 264 1.89 28.20 10.02
C PHE A 264 1.11 29.50 10.27
N HIS A 265 1.68 30.64 9.92
CA HIS A 265 0.97 31.93 10.03
C HIS A 265 -0.17 31.99 9.03
N ILE A 266 0.10 31.65 7.76
CA ILE A 266 -0.91 31.61 6.72
C ILE A 266 -2.02 30.61 7.06
N GLN A 267 -1.66 29.42 7.54
CA GLN A 267 -2.61 28.42 8.01
C GLN A 267 -3.54 28.99 9.09
N ARG A 268 -2.96 29.69 10.08
CA ARG A 268 -3.73 30.31 11.17
C ARG A 268 -4.66 31.40 10.65
N ASP A 269 -4.17 32.26 9.79
CA ASP A 269 -4.96 33.35 9.21
C ASP A 269 -6.15 32.82 8.42
N ILE A 270 -5.95 31.76 7.63
CA ILE A 270 -7.03 31.09 6.89
C ILE A 270 -8.02 30.43 7.86
N ASN A 271 -7.55 29.73 8.89
CA ASN A 271 -8.40 29.07 9.88
C ASN A 271 -9.21 30.05 10.72
N THR A 272 -8.80 31.30 10.80
CA THR A 272 -9.48 32.40 11.49
C THR A 272 -10.13 33.41 10.54
N TYR A 273 -10.27 33.02 9.24
CA TYR A 273 -10.85 33.90 8.23
C TYR A 273 -12.28 34.30 8.59
N GLY A 274 -12.54 35.63 8.64
CA GLY A 274 -13.79 36.15 9.23
C GLY A 274 -14.99 36.16 8.29
N LYS A 275 -14.77 36.07 6.97
CA LYS A 275 -15.87 36.15 5.99
C LYS A 275 -16.55 34.80 5.72
N GLU A 276 -15.80 33.72 5.85
CA GLU A 276 -16.27 32.37 5.61
C GLU A 276 -15.50 31.38 6.50
N PRO A 277 -16.14 30.37 7.13
CA PRO A 277 -15.46 29.38 7.94
C PRO A 277 -14.60 28.44 7.06
N LEU A 278 -13.30 28.67 7.04
CA LEU A 278 -12.33 27.90 6.27
C LEU A 278 -11.48 26.98 7.16
N THR A 279 -10.87 25.99 6.54
CA THR A 279 -9.85 25.15 7.13
C THR A 279 -8.68 25.02 6.16
N ALA A 280 -7.48 25.38 6.63
CA ALA A 280 -6.24 25.09 5.96
C ALA A 280 -5.49 24.00 6.75
N ILE A 281 -5.04 22.97 6.04
CA ILE A 281 -4.28 21.87 6.61
C ILE A 281 -2.92 21.73 5.95
N LEU A 282 -1.95 21.22 6.71
CA LEU A 282 -0.68 20.75 6.16
C LEU A 282 -0.85 19.28 5.75
N PRO A 283 -0.66 18.94 4.47
CA PRO A 283 -0.87 17.56 4.00
C PRO A 283 -0.08 16.52 4.80
N GLY A 284 1.19 16.81 5.10
CA GLY A 284 2.05 15.92 5.88
C GLY A 284 1.56 15.67 7.31
N VAL A 285 0.99 16.69 7.97
CA VAL A 285 0.42 16.57 9.34
C VAL A 285 -0.85 15.73 9.30
N ALA A 286 -1.78 16.04 8.38
CA ALA A 286 -3.02 15.28 8.22
C ALA A 286 -2.74 13.81 7.87
N LEU A 287 -1.75 13.55 7.01
CA LEU A 287 -1.32 12.21 6.68
C LEU A 287 -0.71 11.47 7.88
N SER A 288 0.08 12.17 8.71
CA SER A 288 0.65 11.57 9.93
C SER A 288 -0.44 11.19 10.94
N GLU A 289 -1.52 11.96 11.02
CA GLU A 289 -2.69 11.64 11.84
C GLU A 289 -3.42 10.38 11.34
N LEU A 290 -3.61 10.26 10.03
CA LEU A 290 -4.14 9.05 9.39
C LEU A 290 -3.30 7.81 9.78
N TRP A 291 -1.97 7.91 9.68
CA TRP A 291 -1.08 6.80 10.05
C TRP A 291 -1.11 6.49 11.54
N ARG A 292 -1.30 7.48 12.39
CA ARG A 292 -1.46 7.27 13.83
C ARG A 292 -2.71 6.46 14.15
N LEU A 293 -3.83 6.75 13.48
CA LEU A 293 -5.09 6.01 13.63
C LEU A 293 -4.97 4.57 13.11
N LEU A 294 -4.44 4.41 11.89
CA LEU A 294 -4.26 3.09 11.28
C LEU A 294 -3.18 2.25 11.98
N GLY A 295 -2.19 2.89 12.60
CA GLY A 295 -1.08 2.20 13.26
C GLY A 295 -1.48 1.31 14.44
N GLN A 296 -2.64 1.53 15.06
CA GLN A 296 -3.16 0.63 16.10
C GLN A 296 -3.63 -0.70 15.51
N PHE A 297 -4.35 -0.65 14.38
CA PHE A 297 -4.78 -1.84 13.64
C PHE A 297 -3.58 -2.63 13.10
N GLU A 298 -2.58 -1.91 12.58
CA GLU A 298 -1.33 -2.52 12.10
C GLU A 298 -0.59 -3.28 13.21
N LYS A 299 -0.46 -2.68 14.40
CA LYS A 299 0.17 -3.33 15.55
C LYS A 299 -0.60 -4.59 15.98
N ALA A 300 -1.94 -4.54 15.97
CA ALA A 300 -2.76 -5.69 16.27
C ALA A 300 -2.55 -6.82 15.23
N LEU A 301 -2.55 -6.51 13.93
CA LEU A 301 -2.28 -7.48 12.86
C LEU A 301 -0.89 -8.11 12.99
N LEU A 302 0.13 -7.30 13.24
CA LEU A 302 1.49 -7.79 13.47
C LEU A 302 1.58 -8.65 14.72
N GLY A 303 0.86 -8.29 15.79
CA GLY A 303 0.78 -9.08 17.02
C GLY A 303 0.14 -10.46 16.78
N ILE A 304 -0.99 -10.49 16.08
CA ILE A 304 -1.67 -11.75 15.71
C ILE A 304 -0.76 -12.62 14.85
N THR A 305 -0.13 -12.03 13.83
CA THR A 305 0.77 -12.78 12.92
C THR A 305 2.01 -13.28 13.66
N GLY A 306 2.58 -12.48 14.54
CA GLY A 306 3.69 -12.89 15.41
C GLY A 306 3.30 -14.07 16.32
N PHE A 307 2.09 -14.03 16.89
CA PHE A 307 1.55 -15.14 17.68
C PHE A 307 1.41 -16.42 16.84
N VAL A 308 0.92 -16.32 15.61
CA VAL A 308 0.84 -17.48 14.69
C VAL A 308 2.22 -18.07 14.40
N VAL A 309 3.24 -17.22 14.18
CA VAL A 309 4.64 -17.71 14.00
C VAL A 309 5.10 -18.45 15.25
N VAL A 310 4.84 -17.93 16.45
CA VAL A 310 5.21 -18.62 17.71
C VAL A 310 4.52 -19.97 17.82
N VAL A 311 3.23 -20.07 17.52
CA VAL A 311 2.48 -21.35 17.51
C VAL A 311 3.09 -22.33 16.51
N CYS A 312 3.46 -21.89 15.31
CA CYS A 312 4.12 -22.74 14.32
C CYS A 312 5.51 -23.23 14.79
N LEU A 313 6.26 -22.39 15.48
CA LEU A 313 7.57 -22.78 16.05
C LEU A 313 7.41 -23.77 17.20
N ILE A 314 6.41 -23.63 18.05
CA ILE A 314 6.06 -24.60 19.10
C ILE A 314 5.65 -25.94 18.45
N SER A 315 4.85 -25.90 17.40
CA SER A 315 4.48 -27.10 16.63
C SER A 315 5.72 -27.78 16.02
N LEU A 316 6.67 -27.02 15.50
CA LEU A 316 7.96 -27.54 15.03
C LEU A 316 8.70 -28.29 16.17
N ALA A 317 8.82 -27.69 17.36
CA ALA A 317 9.45 -28.33 18.51
C ALA A 317 8.73 -29.62 18.90
N THR A 318 7.40 -29.61 18.94
CA THR A 318 6.59 -30.79 19.28
C THR A 318 6.83 -31.93 18.27
N VAL A 319 6.84 -31.63 16.98
CA VAL A 319 7.14 -32.61 15.93
C VAL A 319 8.55 -33.17 16.10
N LEU A 320 9.56 -32.31 16.33
CA LEU A 320 10.93 -32.76 16.54
C LEU A 320 11.07 -33.65 17.78
N LEU A 321 10.37 -33.34 18.89
CA LEU A 321 10.34 -34.18 20.11
C LEU A 321 9.67 -35.53 19.84
N THR A 322 8.56 -35.57 19.13
CA THR A 322 7.87 -36.81 18.75
C THR A 322 8.75 -37.69 17.86
N LEU A 323 9.41 -37.06 16.87
CA LEU A 323 10.38 -37.77 16.02
C LEU A 323 11.56 -38.31 16.81
N GLN A 324 12.03 -37.57 17.83
CA GLN A 324 13.09 -38.02 18.72
C GLN A 324 12.69 -39.28 19.50
N ALA A 325 11.45 -39.35 20.01
CA ALA A 325 10.95 -40.50 20.71
C ALA A 325 10.93 -41.77 19.81
N GLN A 326 10.57 -41.59 18.54
CA GLN A 326 10.54 -42.67 17.54
C GLN A 326 11.96 -43.14 17.09
N ARG A 327 12.99 -42.32 17.33
CA ARG A 327 14.40 -42.57 16.93
C ARG A 327 15.28 -43.12 18.07
N SER A 328 14.69 -43.56 19.17
CA SER A 328 15.45 -44.02 20.33
C SER A 328 16.46 -45.10 19.95
N ALA A 329 16.09 -46.10 19.14
CA ALA A 329 16.96 -47.14 18.64
C ALA A 329 18.10 -46.61 17.73
N GLU A 330 17.81 -45.68 16.79
CA GLU A 330 18.84 -45.08 15.94
C GLU A 330 19.86 -44.27 16.76
N ILE A 331 19.37 -43.54 17.77
CA ILE A 331 20.21 -42.76 18.68
C ILE A 331 21.09 -43.71 19.50
N ALA A 332 20.55 -44.86 19.97
CA ALA A 332 21.32 -45.88 20.70
C ALA A 332 22.44 -46.44 19.81
N ILE A 333 22.20 -46.77 18.55
CA ILE A 333 23.18 -47.24 17.59
C ILE A 333 24.27 -46.18 17.36
N LEU A 334 23.90 -44.93 17.13
CA LEU A 334 24.85 -43.84 16.96
C LEU A 334 25.72 -43.65 18.19
N ARG A 335 25.16 -43.82 19.39
CA ARG A 335 25.88 -43.78 20.65
C ARG A 335 26.85 -44.95 20.77
N ALA A 336 26.43 -46.15 20.44
CA ALA A 336 27.28 -47.37 20.47
C ALA A 336 28.47 -47.26 19.48
N THR A 337 28.30 -46.57 18.37
CA THR A 337 29.36 -46.26 17.39
C THR A 337 30.24 -45.07 17.78
N GLY A 338 30.02 -44.44 18.96
CA GLY A 338 30.88 -43.41 19.51
C GLY A 338 30.41 -41.97 19.27
N ALA A 339 29.18 -41.75 18.79
CA ALA A 339 28.64 -40.39 18.62
C ALA A 339 28.48 -39.69 19.99
N SER A 340 28.98 -38.47 20.12
CA SER A 340 28.84 -37.68 21.35
C SER A 340 27.40 -37.15 21.51
N ALA A 341 26.97 -36.92 22.76
CA ALA A 341 25.68 -36.30 23.06
C ALA A 341 25.53 -34.91 22.40
N GLY A 342 26.64 -34.17 22.28
CA GLY A 342 26.66 -32.86 21.58
C GLY A 342 26.45 -33.00 20.09
N LEU A 343 26.95 -34.05 19.44
CA LEU A 343 26.68 -34.31 18.02
C LEU A 343 25.19 -34.56 17.79
N ILE A 344 24.54 -35.35 18.64
CA ILE A 344 23.10 -35.65 18.54
C ILE A 344 22.27 -34.38 18.75
N ALA A 345 22.61 -33.55 19.75
CA ALA A 345 21.95 -32.28 19.99
C ALA A 345 22.09 -31.31 18.77
N SER A 346 23.29 -31.26 18.18
CA SER A 346 23.53 -30.42 16.99
C SER A 346 22.72 -30.84 15.77
N LEU A 347 22.40 -32.13 15.61
CA LEU A 347 21.53 -32.60 14.52
C LEU A 347 20.13 -31.97 14.62
N TYR A 348 19.53 -31.91 15.81
CA TYR A 348 18.20 -31.29 15.99
C TYR A 348 18.21 -29.77 15.76
N LEU A 349 19.29 -29.10 16.18
CA LEU A 349 19.44 -27.66 15.88
C LEU A 349 19.62 -27.42 14.38
N LEU A 350 20.39 -28.25 13.69
CA LEU A 350 20.54 -28.16 12.24
C LEU A 350 19.24 -28.48 11.49
N GLU A 351 18.46 -29.46 11.95
CA GLU A 351 17.15 -29.77 11.39
C GLU A 351 16.19 -28.58 11.55
N SER A 352 16.07 -27.99 12.75
CA SER A 352 15.21 -26.83 12.99
C SER A 352 15.62 -25.60 12.17
N LEU A 353 16.93 -25.36 12.08
CA LEU A 353 17.46 -24.26 11.27
C LEU A 353 17.20 -24.47 9.78
N ALA A 354 17.44 -25.70 9.27
CA ALA A 354 17.21 -26.01 7.85
C ALA A 354 15.73 -25.83 7.46
N ILE A 355 14.80 -26.27 8.31
CA ILE A 355 13.36 -26.09 8.09
C ILE A 355 13.00 -24.61 8.09
N ALA A 356 13.50 -23.83 9.05
CA ALA A 356 13.23 -22.40 9.14
C ALA A 356 13.79 -21.62 7.93
N LEU A 357 15.03 -21.92 7.51
CA LEU A 357 15.64 -21.29 6.33
C LEU A 357 14.88 -21.66 5.04
N LEU A 358 14.50 -22.93 4.89
CA LEU A 358 13.71 -23.37 3.74
C LEU A 358 12.35 -22.66 3.74
N ALA A 359 11.68 -22.54 4.87
CA ALA A 359 10.42 -21.84 5.02
C ALA A 359 10.56 -20.36 4.66
N CYS A 360 11.64 -19.68 5.07
CA CYS A 360 11.92 -18.29 4.70
C CYS A 360 12.12 -18.12 3.18
N VAL A 361 12.89 -19.02 2.55
CA VAL A 361 13.10 -18.97 1.09
C VAL A 361 11.78 -19.19 0.34
N LEU A 362 11.00 -20.19 0.75
CA LEU A 362 9.68 -20.46 0.16
C LEU A 362 8.70 -19.33 0.40
N ALA A 363 8.75 -18.66 1.56
CA ALA A 363 7.92 -17.51 1.88
C ALA A 363 8.23 -16.31 0.97
N LEU A 364 9.51 -16.05 0.70
CA LEU A 364 9.91 -15.02 -0.26
C LEU A 364 9.45 -15.35 -1.68
N ALA A 365 9.62 -16.61 -2.10
CA ALA A 365 9.14 -17.05 -3.43
C ALA A 365 7.62 -16.94 -3.55
N LEU A 366 6.87 -17.36 -2.52
CA LEU A 366 5.42 -17.27 -2.47
C LEU A 366 4.95 -15.80 -2.47
N GLY A 367 5.62 -14.93 -1.72
CA GLY A 367 5.36 -13.48 -1.68
C GLY A 367 5.58 -12.85 -3.07
N ALA A 368 6.70 -13.14 -3.72
CA ALA A 368 7.01 -12.64 -5.06
C ALA A 368 5.99 -13.14 -6.11
N ALA A 369 5.63 -14.42 -6.06
CA ALA A 369 4.59 -14.99 -6.94
C ALA A 369 3.21 -14.38 -6.66
N GLY A 370 2.88 -14.15 -5.39
CA GLY A 370 1.63 -13.50 -4.99
C GLY A 370 1.54 -12.05 -5.50
N ILE A 371 2.61 -11.27 -5.35
CA ILE A 371 2.69 -9.90 -5.90
C ILE A 371 2.50 -9.93 -7.42
N ALA A 372 3.24 -10.79 -8.13
CA ALA A 372 3.14 -10.90 -9.58
C ALA A 372 1.74 -11.29 -10.07
N ALA A 373 1.05 -12.16 -9.34
CA ALA A 373 -0.31 -12.61 -9.68
C ALA A 373 -1.39 -11.58 -9.36
N VAL A 374 -1.26 -10.88 -8.22
CA VAL A 374 -2.30 -9.98 -7.70
C VAL A 374 -2.12 -8.55 -8.20
N SER A 375 -0.89 -8.11 -8.49
CA SER A 375 -0.60 -6.74 -8.94
C SER A 375 -1.41 -6.29 -10.15
N PRO A 376 -1.55 -7.07 -11.25
CA PRO A 376 -2.34 -6.65 -12.41
C PRO A 376 -3.83 -6.44 -12.07
N TRP A 377 -4.38 -7.29 -11.20
CA TRP A 377 -5.77 -7.19 -10.76
C TRP A 377 -6.00 -5.97 -9.85
N LEU A 378 -5.08 -5.71 -8.89
CA LEU A 378 -5.15 -4.54 -8.02
C LEU A 378 -4.98 -3.25 -8.82
N GLN A 379 -4.08 -3.23 -9.79
CA GLN A 379 -3.89 -2.08 -10.66
C GLN A 379 -5.15 -1.79 -11.48
N ALA A 380 -5.78 -2.83 -12.06
CA ALA A 380 -6.97 -2.67 -12.88
C ALA A 380 -8.21 -2.21 -12.09
N ASN A 381 -8.37 -2.65 -10.83
CA ASN A 381 -9.59 -2.38 -10.05
C ASN A 381 -9.43 -1.25 -9.02
N TYR A 382 -8.21 -1.00 -8.54
CA TYR A 382 -7.94 -0.07 -7.43
C TYR A 382 -6.81 0.92 -7.73
N GLY A 383 -6.13 0.83 -8.90
CA GLY A 383 -4.98 1.67 -9.26
C GLY A 383 -3.76 1.50 -8.36
N VAL A 384 -3.72 0.44 -7.57
CA VAL A 384 -2.61 0.17 -6.66
C VAL A 384 -1.55 -0.64 -7.38
N LEU A 385 -0.42 -0.01 -7.69
CA LEU A 385 0.76 -0.67 -8.24
C LEU A 385 1.55 -1.35 -7.12
N LEU A 386 1.54 -2.68 -7.08
CA LEU A 386 2.47 -3.44 -6.27
C LEU A 386 3.72 -3.75 -7.09
N THR A 387 4.87 -3.23 -6.69
CA THR A 387 6.14 -3.42 -7.39
C THR A 387 7.05 -4.38 -6.64
N LEU A 388 7.70 -5.29 -7.37
CA LEU A 388 8.75 -6.12 -6.77
C LEU A 388 9.95 -5.22 -6.44
N ARG A 389 10.15 -4.97 -5.14
CA ARG A 389 11.26 -4.17 -4.60
C ARG A 389 12.14 -4.99 -3.67
N PRO A 390 13.38 -4.55 -3.43
CA PRO A 390 14.21 -5.11 -2.37
C PRO A 390 13.54 -5.00 -1.00
N LEU A 391 13.77 -5.98 -0.14
CA LEU A 391 13.29 -5.97 1.24
C LEU A 391 13.84 -4.76 1.99
N ASN A 392 12.99 -4.09 2.78
CA ASN A 392 13.42 -3.02 3.67
C ASN A 392 14.08 -3.59 4.94
N GLN A 393 14.68 -2.71 5.77
CA GLN A 393 15.36 -3.13 7.00
C GLN A 393 14.46 -3.93 7.95
N VAL A 394 13.19 -3.52 8.09
CA VAL A 394 12.24 -4.20 8.98
C VAL A 394 11.92 -5.59 8.48
N GLU A 395 11.71 -5.76 7.17
CA GLU A 395 11.46 -7.05 6.53
C GLU A 395 12.65 -8.00 6.69
N TRP A 396 13.89 -7.50 6.55
CA TRP A 396 15.10 -8.28 6.81
C TRP A 396 15.20 -8.72 8.27
N VAL A 397 14.91 -7.82 9.22
CA VAL A 397 14.92 -8.16 10.66
C VAL A 397 13.87 -9.23 10.98
N LEU A 398 12.65 -9.09 10.44
CA LEU A 398 11.60 -10.10 10.64
C LEU A 398 11.97 -11.44 10.03
N LEU A 399 12.55 -11.44 8.82
CA LEU A 399 12.99 -12.66 8.15
C LEU A 399 14.11 -13.34 8.91
N ALA A 400 15.09 -12.61 9.46
CA ALA A 400 16.19 -13.14 10.25
C ALA A 400 15.74 -13.62 11.65
N ALA A 401 14.71 -13.02 12.22
CA ALA A 401 14.18 -13.41 13.52
C ALA A 401 13.60 -14.84 13.52
N VAL A 402 13.06 -15.31 12.40
CA VAL A 402 12.46 -16.65 12.30
C VAL A 402 13.49 -17.79 12.49
N PRO A 403 14.63 -17.83 11.77
CA PRO A 403 15.66 -18.84 12.01
C PRO A 403 16.27 -18.74 13.41
N VAL A 404 16.44 -17.53 13.95
CA VAL A 404 16.93 -17.34 15.33
C VAL A 404 15.93 -17.92 16.33
N ALA A 405 14.65 -17.63 16.19
CA ALA A 405 13.61 -18.19 17.06
C ALA A 405 13.50 -19.71 16.90
N ALA A 406 13.65 -20.25 15.68
CA ALA A 406 13.68 -21.68 15.45
C ALA A 406 14.88 -22.37 16.16
N LEU A 407 16.06 -21.73 16.19
CA LEU A 407 17.20 -22.21 16.95
C LEU A 407 16.91 -22.20 18.45
N VAL A 408 16.35 -21.14 19.00
CA VAL A 408 16.02 -21.04 20.43
C VAL A 408 15.00 -22.12 20.82
N ILE A 409 13.95 -22.31 20.06
CA ILE A 409 12.94 -23.34 20.33
C ILE A 409 13.49 -24.74 20.05
N GLY A 410 14.35 -24.90 19.04
CA GLY A 410 15.07 -26.12 18.72
C GLY A 410 16.03 -26.58 19.84
N LEU A 411 16.41 -25.70 20.78
CA LEU A 411 17.13 -26.07 21.99
C LEU A 411 16.35 -27.06 22.87
N VAL A 412 15.01 -27.02 22.86
CA VAL A 412 14.18 -27.92 23.69
C VAL A 412 14.42 -29.39 23.30
N PRO A 413 14.24 -29.82 22.04
CA PRO A 413 14.54 -31.18 21.62
C PRO A 413 16.05 -31.48 21.70
N ALA A 414 16.92 -30.52 21.40
CA ALA A 414 18.36 -30.69 21.48
C ALA A 414 18.83 -30.96 22.91
N LEU A 415 18.37 -30.22 23.91
CA LEU A 415 18.69 -30.45 25.33
C LEU A 415 18.11 -31.77 25.85
N SER A 416 16.89 -32.13 25.41
CA SER A 416 16.31 -33.43 25.78
C SER A 416 17.15 -34.60 25.22
N ALA A 417 17.59 -34.47 23.96
CA ALA A 417 18.48 -35.44 23.33
C ALA A 417 19.84 -35.53 24.04
N TRP A 418 20.43 -34.38 24.40
CA TRP A 418 21.69 -34.31 25.11
C TRP A 418 21.59 -34.92 26.50
N ARG A 419 20.53 -34.66 27.28
CA ARG A 419 20.30 -35.26 28.60
C ARG A 419 20.11 -36.77 28.51
N ARG A 420 19.34 -37.30 27.56
CA ARG A 420 19.16 -38.73 27.32
C ARG A 420 20.46 -39.39 26.88
N GLY A 421 21.25 -38.73 26.04
CA GLY A 421 22.53 -39.20 25.58
C GLY A 421 23.64 -39.29 26.66
N ARG A 422 23.45 -38.72 27.87
CA ARG A 422 24.35 -38.84 29.00
C ARG A 422 24.04 -40.04 29.89
N ARG A 423 22.85 -40.67 29.76
CA ARG A 423 22.52 -41.88 30.49
C ARG A 423 23.34 -43.08 29.94
N PRO A 424 23.82 -44.00 30.77
CA PRO A 424 24.51 -45.22 30.33
C PRO A 424 23.60 -46.03 29.40
N GLY A 425 24.15 -46.59 28.30
CA GLY A 425 23.39 -47.22 27.22
C GLY A 425 22.50 -48.40 27.63
N TRP A 426 22.80 -49.07 28.77
CA TRP A 426 21.97 -50.17 29.29
C TRP A 426 20.66 -49.71 29.94
N GLN A 427 20.59 -48.47 30.46
CA GLN A 427 19.33 -47.90 31.02
C GLN A 427 18.36 -47.41 29.96
N VAL A 428 18.76 -47.29 28.70
CA VAL A 428 17.91 -46.84 27.58
C VAL A 428 17.09 -48.01 27.03
N LEU A 429 17.50 -49.26 27.29
CA LEU A 429 16.79 -50.47 26.83
C LEU A 429 15.64 -50.88 27.75
N ASP A 430 15.63 -50.43 29.01
CA ASP A 430 14.55 -50.71 29.98
C ASP A 430 13.32 -49.80 29.82
N ASP A 431 13.42 -48.70 29.05
CA ASP A 431 12.33 -47.76 28.79
C ASP A 431 11.62 -48.01 27.42
N VAL A 432 11.95 -49.09 26.70
CA VAL A 432 11.34 -49.55 25.45
C VAL A 432 10.49 -50.78 25.70
#